data_b3194d86f80494ef31709f73aed192fa
#
_entry.id   b3194d86f80494ef31709f73aed192fa
#
_cell.length_a   1.000
_cell.length_b   1.000
_cell.length_c   1.000
_cell.angle_alpha   90.00
_cell.angle_beta   90.00
_cell.angle_gamma   90.00
#
_symmetry.space_group_name_H-M   'P 1'
#
loop_
_entity.id
_entity.type
_entity.pdbx_description
1 polymer ?
#
loop_
_entity_poly.entity_id
_entity_poly.type
_entity_poly.pdbx_seq_one_letter_code
_entity_poly.pdbx_strand_id
1 'polypeptide(L)'
;ENYTHVLTEMLKRGELDAIVVAEPFHEPRVVTEPLYDEPFFVIVPRGHHFEELDAVTPQALAEEQVLLLTEGNCMRGNILDSCTELAAKQRILGLTNTLQGSSINTIRHMVASGLAISVLPATALTENDHLLFSIIPFESNVPQRSIVLAYRRNFVRPKALYAIRQAILSSQLTG
;
A
#
# COMPACT_ATOMS: atom_id res chain seq x y z
N GLU A 1 5.07 11.42 -8.23
CA GLU A 1 4.46 10.78 -7.06
C GLU A 1 4.02 11.84 -6.08
N ASN A 2 2.79 11.69 -5.52
CA ASN A 2 2.23 12.64 -4.55
C ASN A 2 1.06 12.00 -3.80
N TYR A 3 0.53 12.68 -2.78
CA TYR A 3 -0.68 12.25 -2.08
C TYR A 3 -1.90 12.24 -2.99
N THR A 4 -2.81 11.29 -2.78
CA THR A 4 -4.00 11.10 -3.63
C THR A 4 -4.82 12.38 -3.80
N HIS A 5 -5.03 13.17 -2.74
CA HIS A 5 -5.77 14.43 -2.82
C HIS A 5 -5.10 15.47 -3.70
N VAL A 6 -3.75 15.55 -3.68
CA VAL A 6 -2.98 16.45 -4.55
C VAL A 6 -3.09 16.01 -6.00
N LEU A 7 -2.88 14.72 -6.28
CA LEU A 7 -3.02 14.17 -7.63
C LEU A 7 -4.44 14.37 -8.18
N THR A 8 -5.45 14.24 -7.33
CA THR A 8 -6.85 14.47 -7.68
C THR A 8 -7.09 15.92 -8.13
N GLU A 9 -6.58 16.89 -7.40
CA GLU A 9 -6.71 18.30 -7.78
C GLU A 9 -5.96 18.61 -9.11
N MET A 10 -4.76 18.07 -9.29
CA MET A 10 -4.01 18.19 -10.54
C MET A 10 -4.77 17.57 -11.74
N LEU A 11 -5.38 16.40 -11.49
CA LEU A 11 -6.24 15.75 -12.51
C LEU A 11 -7.44 16.63 -12.89
N LYS A 12 -8.15 17.19 -11.91
CA LYS A 12 -9.29 18.07 -12.12
C LYS A 12 -8.93 19.32 -12.90
N ARG A 13 -7.77 19.93 -12.62
CA ARG A 13 -7.25 21.13 -13.30
C ARG A 13 -6.70 20.84 -14.70
N GLY A 14 -6.52 19.56 -15.07
CA GLY A 14 -5.93 19.19 -16.36
C GLY A 14 -4.41 19.25 -16.40
N GLU A 15 -3.77 19.41 -15.28
CA GLU A 15 -2.31 19.35 -15.13
C GLU A 15 -1.80 17.91 -15.30
N LEU A 16 -2.65 16.93 -14.98
CA LEU A 16 -2.44 15.51 -15.25
C LEU A 16 -3.56 14.97 -16.14
N ASP A 17 -3.22 14.10 -17.06
CA ASP A 17 -4.16 13.43 -17.96
C ASP A 17 -4.83 12.22 -17.28
N ALA A 18 -4.07 11.47 -16.52
CA ALA A 18 -4.49 10.32 -15.73
C ALA A 18 -3.63 10.18 -14.47
N ILE A 19 -4.16 9.47 -13.48
CA ILE A 19 -3.46 9.12 -12.25
C ILE A 19 -3.67 7.63 -11.94
N VAL A 20 -2.71 7.01 -11.29
CA VAL A 20 -2.82 5.66 -10.74
C VAL A 20 -3.01 5.79 -9.23
N VAL A 21 -4.09 5.23 -8.71
CA VAL A 21 -4.47 5.35 -7.30
C VAL A 21 -5.06 4.03 -6.79
N ALA A 22 -5.09 3.86 -5.48
CA ALA A 22 -5.77 2.73 -4.85
C ALA A 22 -7.25 3.06 -4.60
N GLU A 23 -8.11 2.05 -4.68
CA GLU A 23 -9.50 2.16 -4.23
C GLU A 23 -9.59 2.15 -2.67
N PRO A 24 -10.67 2.69 -2.07
CA PRO A 24 -11.81 3.34 -2.73
C PRO A 24 -11.46 4.76 -3.23
N PHE A 25 -11.74 5.02 -4.50
CA PHE A 25 -11.53 6.32 -5.11
C PHE A 25 -12.79 6.76 -5.88
N HIS A 26 -13.46 7.81 -5.39
CA HIS A 26 -14.70 8.33 -5.98
C HIS A 26 -14.61 9.85 -6.12
N GLU A 27 -14.52 10.31 -7.35
CA GLU A 27 -14.50 11.73 -7.68
C GLU A 27 -15.50 12.07 -8.79
N PRO A 28 -16.29 13.14 -8.64
CA PRO A 28 -17.22 13.56 -9.69
C PRO A 28 -16.51 13.80 -11.01
N ARG A 29 -17.07 13.30 -12.11
CA ARG A 29 -16.55 13.45 -13.48
C ARG A 29 -15.21 12.75 -13.73
N VAL A 30 -14.77 11.89 -12.84
CA VAL A 30 -13.64 10.99 -13.04
C VAL A 30 -14.17 9.58 -13.30
N VAL A 31 -13.51 8.87 -14.19
CA VAL A 31 -13.74 7.45 -14.49
C VAL A 31 -12.56 6.68 -13.97
N THR A 32 -12.82 5.53 -13.37
CA THR A 32 -11.78 4.58 -12.93
C THR A 32 -11.85 3.32 -13.77
N GLU A 33 -10.69 2.79 -14.15
CA GLU A 33 -10.54 1.49 -14.79
C GLU A 33 -9.63 0.62 -13.93
N PRO A 34 -10.01 -0.64 -13.61
CA PRO A 34 -9.19 -1.52 -12.82
C PRO A 34 -7.90 -1.87 -13.57
N LEU A 35 -6.79 -1.88 -12.82
CA LEU A 35 -5.48 -2.29 -13.30
C LEU A 35 -5.12 -3.67 -12.74
N TYR A 36 -4.91 -3.76 -11.43
CA TYR A 36 -4.54 -5.00 -10.75
C TYR A 36 -4.85 -4.91 -9.24
N ASP A 37 -4.92 -6.07 -8.61
CA ASP A 37 -4.94 -6.16 -7.16
C ASP A 37 -3.51 -6.36 -6.65
N GLU A 38 -3.12 -5.57 -5.67
CA GLU A 38 -1.79 -5.53 -5.11
C GLU A 38 -1.78 -6.12 -3.71
N PRO A 39 -1.09 -7.27 -3.50
CA PRO A 39 -1.00 -7.88 -2.19
C PRO A 39 -0.10 -7.09 -1.25
N PHE A 40 -0.38 -7.19 0.05
CA PHE A 40 0.49 -6.72 1.11
C PHE A 40 1.36 -7.86 1.65
N PHE A 41 2.54 -7.48 2.15
CA PHE A 41 3.49 -8.36 2.82
C PHE A 41 3.87 -7.79 4.18
N VAL A 42 4.10 -8.69 5.13
CA VAL A 42 4.68 -8.33 6.44
C VAL A 42 6.18 -8.22 6.28
N ILE A 43 6.77 -7.15 6.77
CA ILE A 43 8.22 -6.99 6.85
C ILE A 43 8.66 -6.97 8.31
N VAL A 44 9.66 -7.76 8.62
CA VAL A 44 10.16 -7.95 10.00
C VAL A 44 11.67 -7.84 10.05
N PRO A 45 12.24 -7.35 11.16
CA PRO A 45 13.70 -7.32 11.32
C PRO A 45 14.27 -8.73 11.32
N ARG A 46 15.54 -8.86 10.96
CA ARG A 46 16.25 -10.13 11.01
C ARG A 46 16.25 -10.71 12.43
N GLY A 47 15.99 -12.01 12.55
CA GLY A 47 15.88 -12.73 13.82
C GLY A 47 14.52 -12.58 14.51
N HIS A 48 13.53 -11.97 13.86
CA HIS A 48 12.16 -11.94 14.36
C HIS A 48 11.52 -13.33 14.27
N HIS A 49 10.71 -13.73 15.27
CA HIS A 49 10.11 -15.07 15.31
C HIS A 49 9.19 -15.37 14.11
N PHE A 50 8.68 -14.37 13.43
CA PHE A 50 7.91 -14.57 12.18
C PHE A 50 8.76 -15.10 11.02
N GLU A 51 10.10 -15.03 11.09
CA GLU A 51 10.96 -15.64 10.06
C GLU A 51 10.85 -17.17 10.00
N GLU A 52 10.40 -17.80 11.09
CA GLU A 52 10.18 -19.24 11.17
C GLU A 52 8.83 -19.68 10.59
N LEU A 53 7.99 -18.71 10.17
CA LEU A 53 6.65 -18.96 9.63
C LEU A 53 6.67 -18.90 8.11
N ASP A 54 5.93 -19.80 7.46
CA ASP A 54 5.68 -19.75 6.03
C ASP A 54 4.76 -18.58 5.65
N ALA A 55 3.87 -18.18 6.56
CA ALA A 55 2.93 -17.07 6.38
C ALA A 55 2.42 -16.54 7.74
N VAL A 56 1.94 -15.29 7.76
CA VAL A 56 1.43 -14.62 8.95
C VAL A 56 -0.07 -14.39 8.85
N THR A 57 -0.81 -14.66 9.94
CA THR A 57 -2.23 -14.33 10.03
C THR A 57 -2.43 -12.87 10.44
N PRO A 58 -3.54 -12.22 10.03
CA PRO A 58 -3.89 -10.89 10.52
C PRO A 58 -3.99 -10.80 12.06
N GLN A 59 -4.41 -11.88 12.72
CA GLN A 59 -4.50 -11.98 14.17
C GLN A 59 -3.09 -11.93 14.79
N ALA A 60 -2.16 -12.75 14.32
CA ALA A 60 -0.78 -12.76 14.82
C ALA A 60 -0.11 -11.39 14.59
N LEU A 61 -0.31 -10.79 13.41
CA LEU A 61 0.16 -9.42 13.13
C LEU A 61 -0.39 -8.42 14.14
N ALA A 62 -1.67 -8.52 14.50
CA ALA A 62 -2.29 -7.60 15.45
C ALA A 62 -1.74 -7.72 16.88
N GLU A 63 -1.08 -8.82 17.25
CA GLU A 63 -0.43 -8.96 18.55
C GLU A 63 0.91 -8.23 18.64
N GLU A 64 1.49 -7.90 17.49
CA GLU A 64 2.79 -7.24 17.40
C GLU A 64 2.70 -5.70 17.42
N GLN A 65 3.88 -5.07 17.60
CA GLN A 65 4.03 -3.63 17.45
C GLN A 65 4.22 -3.27 15.97
N VAL A 66 3.14 -2.91 15.31
CA VAL A 66 3.12 -2.61 13.87
C VAL A 66 3.32 -1.12 13.63
N LEU A 67 4.38 -0.80 12.88
CA LEU A 67 4.67 0.53 12.38
C LEU A 67 3.84 0.81 11.12
N LEU A 68 3.10 1.91 11.11
CA LEU A 68 2.31 2.34 9.98
C LEU A 68 2.75 3.73 9.50
N LEU A 69 2.37 4.09 8.28
CA LEU A 69 2.50 5.47 7.80
C LEU A 69 1.63 6.42 8.61
N THR A 70 2.02 7.70 8.64
CA THR A 70 1.27 8.77 9.29
C THR A 70 -0.15 8.89 8.73
N GLU A 71 -1.03 9.46 9.53
CA GLU A 71 -2.41 9.75 9.12
C GLU A 71 -2.45 10.61 7.83
N GLY A 72 -3.50 10.41 7.03
CA GLY A 72 -3.65 11.06 5.73
C GLY A 72 -2.95 10.32 4.58
N ASN A 73 -2.14 9.30 4.86
CA ASN A 73 -1.60 8.44 3.82
C ASN A 73 -2.62 7.33 3.47
N CYS A 74 -3.00 7.26 2.19
CA CYS A 74 -3.99 6.28 1.71
C CYS A 74 -3.55 4.82 1.97
N MET A 75 -2.25 4.53 1.90
CA MET A 75 -1.74 3.18 2.16
C MET A 75 -2.02 2.73 3.61
N ARG A 76 -1.94 3.65 4.60
CA ARG A 76 -2.35 3.34 5.98
C ARG A 76 -3.82 2.90 6.03
N GLY A 77 -4.70 3.65 5.36
CA GLY A 77 -6.12 3.31 5.26
C GLY A 77 -6.33 1.93 4.64
N ASN A 78 -5.72 1.68 3.49
CA ASN A 78 -5.85 0.39 2.80
C ASN A 78 -5.38 -0.80 3.66
N ILE A 79 -4.27 -0.66 4.42
CA ILE A 79 -3.79 -1.70 5.33
C ILE A 79 -4.83 -1.95 6.45
N LEU A 80 -5.33 -0.90 7.09
CA LEU A 80 -6.30 -1.01 8.18
C LEU A 80 -7.65 -1.56 7.71
N ASP A 81 -8.09 -1.20 6.51
CA ASP A 81 -9.32 -1.73 5.90
C ASP A 81 -9.19 -3.22 5.56
N SER A 82 -7.99 -3.65 5.16
CA SER A 82 -7.70 -5.05 4.81
C SER A 82 -7.34 -5.92 6.03
N CYS A 83 -6.92 -5.33 7.14
CA CYS A 83 -6.53 -6.02 8.39
C CYS A 83 -7.38 -5.50 9.55
N THR A 84 -8.61 -6.01 9.66
CA THR A 84 -9.60 -5.54 10.66
C THR A 84 -9.14 -5.73 12.10
N GLU A 85 -8.38 -6.78 12.40
CA GLU A 85 -7.80 -7.07 13.72
C GLU A 85 -6.78 -6.00 14.11
N LEU A 86 -5.91 -5.64 13.18
CA LEU A 86 -4.95 -4.56 13.38
C LEU A 86 -5.66 -3.22 13.58
N ALA A 87 -6.71 -2.95 12.80
CA ALA A 87 -7.51 -1.74 12.95
C ALA A 87 -8.19 -1.66 14.32
N ALA A 88 -8.73 -2.78 14.82
CA ALA A 88 -9.34 -2.85 16.14
C ALA A 88 -8.31 -2.55 17.26
N LYS A 89 -7.11 -3.16 17.20
CA LYS A 89 -6.04 -2.88 18.15
C LYS A 89 -5.61 -1.41 18.13
N GLN A 90 -5.43 -0.84 16.95
CA GLN A 90 -5.05 0.57 16.78
C GLN A 90 -6.08 1.54 17.42
N ARG A 91 -7.37 1.23 17.35
CA ARG A 91 -8.43 2.02 18.00
C ARG A 91 -8.36 1.93 19.52
N ILE A 92 -8.04 0.76 20.08
CA ILE A 92 -7.92 0.54 21.52
C ILE A 92 -6.71 1.25 22.10
N LEU A 93 -5.55 1.16 21.43
CA LEU A 93 -4.30 1.76 21.89
C LEU A 93 -4.28 3.29 21.77
N GLY A 94 -5.14 3.86 20.94
CA GLY A 94 -5.17 5.28 20.61
C GLY A 94 -3.98 5.70 19.74
N LEU A 95 -4.12 6.89 19.13
CA LEU A 95 -3.15 7.41 18.15
C LEU A 95 -1.77 7.70 18.75
N THR A 96 -1.71 7.97 20.06
CA THR A 96 -0.48 8.37 20.77
C THR A 96 0.50 7.23 20.98
N ASN A 97 0.06 5.98 20.91
CA ASN A 97 0.89 4.80 21.15
C ASN A 97 1.25 4.02 19.87
N THR A 98 0.89 4.54 18.71
CA THR A 98 1.21 3.91 17.42
C THR A 98 2.51 4.47 16.89
N LEU A 99 3.49 3.63 16.65
CA LEU A 99 4.68 4.02 15.90
C LEU A 99 4.27 4.41 14.47
N GLN A 100 4.77 5.54 13.99
CA GLN A 100 4.45 6.06 12.67
C GLN A 100 5.72 6.45 11.92
N GLY A 101 5.76 6.12 10.62
CA GLY A 101 6.80 6.54 9.69
C GLY A 101 6.28 7.60 8.72
N SER A 102 7.08 8.59 8.41
CA SER A 102 6.72 9.67 7.48
C SER A 102 6.74 9.23 6.01
N SER A 103 7.48 8.17 5.68
CA SER A 103 7.60 7.61 4.34
C SER A 103 7.87 6.11 4.38
N ILE A 104 7.67 5.43 3.25
CA ILE A 104 8.02 4.00 3.09
C ILE A 104 9.50 3.77 3.40
N ASN A 105 10.39 4.64 2.94
CA ASN A 105 11.82 4.51 3.23
C ASN A 105 12.12 4.64 4.73
N THR A 106 11.46 5.55 5.43
CA THR A 106 11.58 5.67 6.89
C THR A 106 11.14 4.37 7.58
N ILE A 107 9.99 3.81 7.17
CA ILE A 107 9.48 2.53 7.67
C ILE A 107 10.52 1.41 7.45
N ARG A 108 11.05 1.28 6.25
CA ARG A 108 12.06 0.26 5.90
C ARG A 108 13.27 0.30 6.83
N HIS A 109 13.81 1.49 7.08
CA HIS A 109 14.96 1.67 7.99
C HIS A 109 14.60 1.40 9.45
N MET A 110 13.42 1.78 9.89
CA MET A 110 12.96 1.52 11.26
C MET A 110 12.77 0.01 11.49
N VAL A 111 12.23 -0.72 10.53
CA VAL A 111 12.13 -2.19 10.59
C VAL A 111 13.53 -2.82 10.58
N ALA A 112 14.40 -2.41 9.66
CA ALA A 112 15.77 -2.91 9.58
C ALA A 112 16.57 -2.69 10.88
N SER A 113 16.27 -1.63 11.64
CA SER A 113 16.89 -1.35 12.95
C SER A 113 16.32 -2.17 14.11
N GLY A 114 15.33 -3.01 13.88
CA GLY A 114 14.71 -3.83 14.93
C GLY A 114 13.67 -3.11 15.79
N LEU A 115 13.24 -1.89 15.40
CA LEU A 115 12.34 -1.09 16.21
C LEU A 115 10.90 -1.64 16.25
N ALA A 116 10.43 -2.17 15.13
CA ALA A 116 9.06 -2.70 14.97
C ALA A 116 8.96 -3.53 13.69
N ILE A 117 7.82 -4.13 13.46
CA ILE A 117 7.45 -4.74 12.18
C ILE A 117 6.54 -3.80 11.38
N SER A 118 6.32 -4.09 10.09
CA SER A 118 5.41 -3.29 9.27
C SER A 118 4.75 -4.11 8.17
N VAL A 119 3.86 -3.46 7.42
CA VAL A 119 3.18 -4.03 6.26
C VAL A 119 3.42 -3.12 5.07
N LEU A 120 3.89 -3.67 3.95
CA LEU A 120 4.14 -2.96 2.71
C LEU A 120 3.45 -3.65 1.53
N PRO A 121 3.01 -2.89 0.52
CA PRO A 121 2.49 -3.46 -0.72
C PRO A 121 3.64 -4.02 -1.57
N ALA A 122 3.32 -4.98 -2.44
CA ALA A 122 4.30 -5.66 -3.30
C ALA A 122 5.20 -4.69 -4.08
N THR A 123 4.64 -3.63 -4.69
CA THR A 123 5.40 -2.66 -5.48
C THR A 123 6.33 -1.76 -4.65
N ALA A 124 6.20 -1.74 -3.33
CA ALA A 124 7.12 -1.04 -2.44
C ALA A 124 8.34 -1.88 -2.05
N LEU A 125 8.34 -3.16 -2.39
CA LEU A 125 9.44 -4.09 -2.13
C LEU A 125 10.40 -4.13 -3.31
N THR A 126 11.68 -4.30 -3.02
CA THR A 126 12.76 -4.40 -4.00
C THR A 126 13.57 -5.67 -3.77
N GLU A 127 14.28 -6.14 -4.81
CA GLU A 127 15.14 -7.32 -4.73
C GLU A 127 16.19 -7.23 -3.59
N ASN A 128 16.63 -6.04 -3.26
CA ASN A 128 17.66 -5.83 -2.23
C ASN A 128 17.09 -5.79 -0.79
N ASP A 129 15.78 -5.81 -0.61
CA ASP A 129 15.18 -5.71 0.73
C ASP A 129 15.47 -6.90 1.61
N HIS A 130 15.66 -8.08 1.02
CA HIS A 130 16.07 -9.27 1.76
C HIS A 130 17.42 -9.11 2.48
N LEU A 131 18.21 -8.10 2.15
CA LEU A 131 19.46 -7.77 2.88
C LEU A 131 19.20 -7.00 4.17
N LEU A 132 18.05 -6.31 4.26
CA LEU A 132 17.71 -5.42 5.37
C LEU A 132 16.77 -6.07 6.39
N PHE A 133 15.77 -6.81 5.91
CA PHE A 133 14.72 -7.43 6.71
C PHE A 133 14.16 -8.67 6.01
N SER A 134 13.31 -9.41 6.66
CA SER A 134 12.61 -10.54 6.07
C SER A 134 11.22 -10.15 5.62
N ILE A 135 10.79 -10.72 4.50
CA ILE A 135 9.50 -10.46 3.84
C ILE A 135 8.68 -11.73 3.97
N ILE A 136 7.52 -11.65 4.60
CA ILE A 136 6.68 -12.80 4.91
C ILE A 136 5.28 -12.56 4.33
N PRO A 137 4.75 -13.51 3.56
CA PRO A 137 3.39 -13.39 3.02
C PRO A 137 2.35 -13.51 4.12
N PHE A 138 1.14 -13.05 3.85
CA PHE A 138 -0.03 -13.39 4.65
C PHE A 138 -0.52 -14.79 4.31
N GLU A 139 -1.11 -15.47 5.30
CA GLU A 139 -1.86 -16.70 5.10
C GLU A 139 -3.10 -16.45 4.23
N SER A 140 -3.90 -17.48 3.95
CA SER A 140 -5.14 -17.38 3.18
C SER A 140 -5.97 -16.11 3.46
N ASN A 141 -6.58 -15.51 2.44
CA ASN A 141 -7.18 -14.17 2.43
C ASN A 141 -6.13 -13.04 2.54
N VAL A 142 -5.14 -13.11 1.68
CA VAL A 142 -4.08 -12.09 1.60
C VAL A 142 -4.68 -10.69 1.56
N PRO A 143 -4.38 -9.84 2.53
CA PRO A 143 -4.77 -8.43 2.47
C PRO A 143 -4.21 -7.80 1.19
N GLN A 144 -5.07 -7.11 0.45
CA GLN A 144 -4.70 -6.49 -0.83
C GLN A 144 -5.42 -5.16 -1.02
N ARG A 145 -4.96 -4.37 -1.98
CA ARG A 145 -5.64 -3.17 -2.43
C ARG A 145 -5.83 -3.21 -3.94
N SER A 146 -6.99 -2.75 -4.42
CA SER A 146 -7.23 -2.63 -5.85
C SER A 146 -6.64 -1.34 -6.39
N ILE A 147 -5.82 -1.43 -7.41
CA ILE A 147 -5.20 -0.30 -8.09
C ILE A 147 -5.96 0.01 -9.37
N VAL A 148 -6.26 1.28 -9.57
CA VAL A 148 -7.05 1.76 -10.70
C VAL A 148 -6.35 2.89 -11.44
N LEU A 149 -6.60 2.98 -12.75
CA LEU A 149 -6.30 4.13 -13.57
C LEU A 149 -7.49 5.07 -13.53
N ALA A 150 -7.29 6.29 -13.05
CA ALA A 150 -8.33 7.31 -12.97
C ALA A 150 -8.05 8.47 -13.93
N TYR A 151 -9.08 8.90 -14.67
CA TYR A 151 -8.97 9.96 -15.64
C TYR A 151 -10.29 10.75 -15.79
N ARG A 152 -10.24 11.98 -16.34
CA ARG A 152 -11.45 12.78 -16.55
C ARG A 152 -12.35 12.11 -17.59
N ARG A 153 -13.66 12.08 -17.34
CA ARG A 153 -14.69 11.48 -18.23
C ARG A 153 -14.62 12.01 -19.67
N ASN A 154 -14.24 13.27 -19.84
CA ASN A 154 -14.16 13.93 -21.14
C ASN A 154 -12.74 13.91 -21.72
N PHE A 155 -11.91 12.96 -21.33
CA PHE A 155 -10.56 12.85 -21.87
C PHE A 155 -10.57 12.49 -23.35
N VAL A 156 -9.87 13.29 -24.16
CA VAL A 156 -9.99 13.25 -25.63
C VAL A 156 -9.05 12.27 -26.33
N ARG A 157 -8.18 11.59 -25.59
CA ARG A 157 -7.15 10.69 -26.16
C ARG A 157 -7.27 9.25 -25.63
N PRO A 158 -8.35 8.51 -25.91
CA PRO A 158 -8.56 7.17 -25.34
C PRO A 158 -7.45 6.18 -25.71
N LYS A 159 -6.82 6.32 -26.89
CA LYS A 159 -5.69 5.47 -27.30
C LYS A 159 -4.46 5.62 -26.37
N ALA A 160 -4.23 6.82 -25.83
CA ALA A 160 -3.15 7.05 -24.88
C ALA A 160 -3.42 6.34 -23.53
N LEU A 161 -4.66 6.42 -23.03
CA LEU A 161 -5.07 5.67 -21.81
C LEU A 161 -4.93 4.17 -21.99
N TYR A 162 -5.39 3.66 -23.14
CA TYR A 162 -5.23 2.24 -23.46
C TYR A 162 -3.75 1.82 -23.46
N ALA A 163 -2.87 2.61 -24.10
CA ALA A 163 -1.44 2.32 -24.14
C ALA A 163 -0.81 2.33 -22.73
N ILE A 164 -1.15 3.31 -21.89
CA ILE A 164 -0.69 3.38 -20.50
C ILE A 164 -1.16 2.16 -19.72
N ARG A 165 -2.46 1.82 -19.83
CA ARG A 165 -3.03 0.66 -19.16
C ARG A 165 -2.32 -0.64 -19.57
N GLN A 166 -2.09 -0.85 -20.88
CA GLN A 166 -1.38 -2.03 -21.37
C GLN A 166 0.07 -2.08 -20.88
N ALA A 167 0.77 -0.94 -20.88
CA ALA A 167 2.13 -0.85 -20.36
C ALA A 167 2.22 -1.24 -18.88
N ILE A 168 1.28 -0.76 -18.05
CA ILE A 168 1.22 -1.11 -16.62
C ILE A 168 0.94 -2.60 -16.44
N LEU A 169 -0.07 -3.14 -17.15
CA LEU A 169 -0.43 -4.55 -17.04
C LEU A 169 0.68 -5.50 -17.53
N SER A 170 1.47 -5.07 -18.52
CA SER A 170 2.60 -5.87 -19.05
C SER A 170 3.86 -5.79 -18.20
N SER A 171 3.95 -4.83 -17.26
CA SER A 171 5.13 -4.64 -16.41
C SER A 171 5.25 -5.63 -15.25
N GLN A 172 4.27 -6.55 -15.09
CA GLN A 172 4.26 -7.60 -14.03
C GLN A 172 4.58 -7.05 -12.63
N LEU A 173 3.98 -5.91 -12.26
CA LEU A 173 4.22 -5.24 -10.98
C LEU A 173 3.82 -6.07 -9.75
N THR A 174 3.15 -7.21 -9.95
CA THR A 174 2.62 -8.09 -8.91
C THR A 174 3.10 -9.53 -9.07
N GLY A 175 4.28 -9.71 -9.68
CA GLY A 175 4.88 -11.03 -9.89
C GLY A 175 5.25 -11.78 -8.64
#